data_b770d981461f2c38ae66d3be333f1cd7
#
_entry.id   b770d981461f2c38ae66d3be333f1cd7
#
_cell.length_a   1.000
_cell.length_b   1.000
_cell.length_c   1.000
_cell.angle_alpha   90.00
_cell.angle_beta   90.00
_cell.angle_gamma   90.00
#
_symmetry.space_group_name_H-M   'P 1'
#
loop_
_entity.id
_entity.type
_entity.pdbx_description
1 polymer ?
#
loop_
_entity_poly.entity_id
_entity_poly.type
_entity_poly.pdbx_seq_one_letter_code
_entity_poly.pdbx_strand_id
1 'polypeptide(L)'
;VFKKGLKLSLNGVSLFTLPNGLEYNRFLCTFRRGFGSAVMRNRSRRISKEAYRHIKHRLKTGNDIILLVFSEKDSYSLRLEQLTALFLKAKMYNDEAL
;
A
#
# COMPACT_ATOMS: atom_id res chain seq x y z
N VAL A 1 15.62 -10.92 -0.79
CA VAL A 1 15.13 -9.61 -0.34
C VAL A 1 13.85 -9.74 0.45
N PHE A 2 12.96 -10.65 0.03
CA PHE A 2 11.67 -10.78 0.68
C PHE A 2 11.57 -11.99 1.62
N LYS A 3 12.70 -12.50 2.08
CA LYS A 3 12.69 -13.66 2.97
C LYS A 3 11.92 -13.43 4.26
N LYS A 4 11.95 -12.21 4.78
CA LYS A 4 11.23 -11.82 5.99
C LYS A 4 10.06 -10.92 5.69
N GLY A 5 9.81 -10.67 4.41
CA GLY A 5 8.74 -9.81 3.97
C GLY A 5 7.45 -10.58 3.75
N LEU A 6 6.38 -9.84 3.67
CA LEU A 6 5.06 -10.38 3.41
C LEU A 6 4.55 -9.81 2.10
N LYS A 7 4.00 -10.70 1.25
CA LYS A 7 3.37 -10.28 0.01
C LYS A 7 1.91 -10.69 0.03
N LEU A 8 1.02 -9.75 -0.18
CA LEU A 8 -0.41 -9.99 -0.28
C LEU A 8 -0.94 -9.36 -1.55
N SER A 9 -1.93 -9.98 -2.15
CA SER A 9 -2.53 -9.48 -3.38
C SER A 9 -4.03 -9.37 -3.24
N LEU A 10 -4.57 -8.37 -3.91
CA LEU A 10 -6.00 -8.16 -4.05
C LEU A 10 -6.22 -7.73 -5.50
N ASN A 11 -7.44 -7.81 -6.01
CA ASN A 11 -7.69 -7.47 -7.41
C ASN A 11 -7.08 -6.12 -7.77
N GLY A 12 -6.12 -6.15 -8.69
CA GLY A 12 -5.50 -4.96 -9.24
C GLY A 12 -4.33 -4.38 -8.46
N VAL A 13 -4.02 -4.88 -7.25
CA VAL A 13 -2.90 -4.38 -6.46
C VAL A 13 -2.22 -5.50 -5.68
N SER A 14 -0.95 -5.30 -5.37
CA SER A 14 -0.21 -6.18 -4.45
C SER A 14 0.49 -5.33 -3.41
N LEU A 15 0.55 -5.81 -2.19
CA LEU A 15 1.20 -5.15 -1.08
C LEU A 15 2.40 -5.97 -0.64
N PHE A 16 3.54 -5.31 -0.52
CA PHE A 16 4.75 -5.92 0.04
C PHE A 16 5.12 -5.18 1.30
N THR A 17 5.42 -5.89 2.38
CA THR A 17 5.88 -5.27 3.61
C THR A 17 7.14 -5.95 4.08
N LEU A 18 8.05 -5.16 4.65
CA LEU A 18 9.33 -5.65 5.14
C LEU A 18 9.74 -4.81 6.34
N PRO A 19 10.13 -5.45 7.45
CA PRO A 19 10.64 -4.69 8.60
C PRO A 19 11.85 -3.85 8.21
N ASN A 20 11.88 -2.59 8.67
CA ASN A 20 12.95 -1.66 8.28
C ASN A 20 13.82 -1.19 9.45
N GLY A 21 13.50 -1.58 10.68
CA GLY A 21 14.29 -1.18 11.84
C GLY A 21 14.12 0.29 12.25
N LEU A 22 13.18 0.98 11.65
CA LEU A 22 12.92 2.40 11.95
C LEU A 22 11.71 2.53 12.86
N GLU A 23 11.51 3.73 13.39
CA GLU A 23 10.35 4.00 14.23
C GLU A 23 9.12 4.43 13.44
N TYR A 24 9.24 4.49 12.12
CA TYR A 24 8.16 4.91 11.24
C TYR A 24 8.12 4.01 10.02
N ASN A 25 7.00 4.06 9.31
CA ASN A 25 6.82 3.33 8.06
C ASN A 25 7.24 4.18 6.88
N ARG A 26 7.78 3.53 5.85
CA ARG A 26 8.03 4.16 4.57
C ARG A 26 7.08 3.56 3.57
N PHE A 27 6.41 4.40 2.79
CA PHE A 27 5.41 3.96 1.82
C PHE A 27 5.84 4.34 0.41
N LEU A 28 5.81 3.37 -0.48
CA LEU A 28 6.14 3.57 -1.89
C LEU A 28 5.04 2.97 -2.75
N CYS A 29 4.57 3.72 -3.73
CA CYS A 29 3.64 3.22 -4.73
C CYS A 29 4.39 3.04 -6.04
N THR A 30 4.30 1.85 -6.62
CA THR A 30 4.93 1.55 -7.90
C THR A 30 3.92 0.88 -8.82
N PHE A 31 4.30 0.66 -10.07
CA PHE A 31 3.36 0.19 -11.09
C PHE A 31 3.97 -0.94 -11.88
N ARG A 32 3.08 -1.82 -12.40
CA ARG A 32 3.54 -2.86 -13.30
C ARG A 32 4.14 -2.23 -14.55
N ARG A 33 5.03 -2.95 -15.18
CA ARG A 33 5.62 -2.53 -16.46
C ARG A 33 4.52 -2.32 -17.48
N GLY A 34 4.55 -1.20 -18.17
CA GLY A 34 3.54 -0.88 -19.19
C GLY A 34 2.25 -0.30 -18.64
N PHE A 35 2.21 0.00 -17.34
CA PHE A 35 1.03 0.64 -16.75
C PHE A 35 0.89 2.05 -17.32
N GLY A 36 -0.22 2.29 -18.00
CA GLY A 36 -0.68 3.59 -18.43
C GLY A 36 0.36 4.66 -18.80
N SER A 37 -0.11 5.88 -18.94
CA SER A 37 0.73 7.05 -19.21
C SER A 37 1.33 7.60 -17.91
N ALA A 38 2.28 8.56 -18.06
CA ALA A 38 2.83 9.25 -16.91
C ALA A 38 1.76 9.98 -16.12
N VAL A 39 0.77 10.53 -16.82
CA VAL A 39 -0.36 11.21 -16.17
C VAL A 39 -1.14 10.23 -15.30
N MET A 40 -1.41 9.04 -15.83
CA MET A 40 -2.14 8.01 -15.09
C MET A 40 -1.35 7.52 -13.88
N ARG A 41 -0.05 7.33 -14.04
CA ARG A 41 0.80 6.90 -12.92
C ARG A 41 0.84 7.97 -11.83
N ASN A 42 0.96 9.24 -12.21
CA ASN A 42 0.99 10.34 -11.24
C ASN A 42 -0.32 10.44 -10.48
N ARG A 43 -1.45 10.27 -11.18
CA ARG A 43 -2.76 10.28 -10.57
C ARG A 43 -2.91 9.13 -9.58
N SER A 44 -2.54 7.93 -10.00
CA SER A 44 -2.65 6.75 -9.16
C SER A 44 -1.76 6.85 -7.92
N ARG A 45 -0.55 7.40 -8.09
CA ARG A 45 0.36 7.62 -6.97
C ARG A 45 -0.23 8.60 -5.97
N ARG A 46 -0.84 9.67 -6.45
CA ARG A 46 -1.49 10.67 -5.59
C ARG A 46 -2.65 10.05 -4.81
N ILE A 47 -3.50 9.29 -5.51
CA ILE A 47 -4.62 8.59 -4.89
C ILE A 47 -4.13 7.64 -3.80
N SER A 48 -3.09 6.88 -4.09
CA SER A 48 -2.55 5.91 -3.14
C SER A 48 -1.97 6.59 -1.91
N LYS A 49 -1.25 7.69 -2.09
CA LYS A 49 -0.70 8.45 -0.97
C LYS A 49 -1.78 9.05 -0.09
N GLU A 50 -2.84 9.56 -0.70
CA GLU A 50 -3.96 10.13 0.07
C GLU A 50 -4.68 9.05 0.86
N ALA A 51 -4.93 7.90 0.26
CA ALA A 51 -5.57 6.79 0.94
C ALA A 51 -4.71 6.29 2.10
N TYR A 52 -3.41 6.14 1.86
CA TYR A 52 -2.47 5.71 2.89
C TYR A 52 -2.42 6.72 4.05
N ARG A 53 -2.37 8.01 3.72
CA ARG A 53 -2.31 9.06 4.75
C ARG A 53 -3.53 9.02 5.66
N HIS A 54 -4.67 8.63 5.11
CA HIS A 54 -5.92 8.54 5.88
C HIS A 54 -5.86 7.45 6.96
N ILE A 55 -5.14 6.37 6.70
CA ILE A 55 -5.14 5.21 7.62
C ILE A 55 -3.79 4.95 8.29
N LYS A 56 -2.74 5.66 7.91
CA LYS A 56 -1.38 5.34 8.39
C LYS A 56 -1.22 5.40 9.91
N HIS A 57 -1.95 6.27 10.56
CA HIS A 57 -1.84 6.43 12.00
C HIS A 57 -2.40 5.24 12.78
N ARG A 58 -3.13 4.37 12.11
CA ARG A 58 -3.67 3.14 12.73
C ARG A 58 -2.76 1.94 12.53
N LEU A 59 -1.65 2.13 11.82
CA LEU A 59 -0.77 1.01 11.48
C LEU A 59 0.38 0.89 12.45
N LYS A 60 0.84 -0.35 12.62
CA LYS A 60 2.08 -0.61 13.34
C LYS A 60 3.22 0.01 12.54
N THR A 61 4.22 0.53 13.23
CA THR A 61 5.34 1.19 12.58
C THR A 61 6.52 0.23 12.40
N GLY A 62 7.54 0.69 11.69
CA GLY A 62 8.75 -0.08 11.50
C GLY A 62 8.77 -0.94 10.25
N ASN A 63 7.99 -0.60 9.24
CA ASN A 63 7.92 -1.38 8.01
C ASN A 63 8.11 -0.51 6.77
N ASP A 64 8.76 -1.08 5.77
CA ASP A 64 8.72 -0.56 4.42
C ASP A 64 7.50 -1.17 3.75
N ILE A 65 6.69 -0.35 3.13
CA ILE A 65 5.43 -0.75 2.50
C ILE A 65 5.49 -0.37 1.04
N ILE A 66 5.36 -1.36 0.17
CA ILE A 66 5.39 -1.15 -1.27
C ILE A 66 4.06 -1.60 -1.84
N LEU A 67 3.36 -0.68 -2.49
CA LEU A 67 2.11 -0.98 -3.18
C LEU A 67 2.41 -1.05 -4.68
N LEU A 68 2.18 -2.22 -5.27
CA LEU A 68 2.32 -2.41 -6.71
C LEU A 68 0.93 -2.39 -7.33
N VAL A 69 0.73 -1.49 -8.28
CA VAL A 69 -0.57 -1.31 -8.93
C VAL A 69 -0.55 -1.91 -10.32
N PHE A 70 -1.45 -2.84 -10.60
CA PHE A 70 -1.58 -3.47 -11.92
C PHE A 70 -2.75 -2.90 -12.71
N SER A 71 -3.86 -2.60 -12.04
CA SER A 71 -5.10 -2.22 -12.70
C SER A 71 -5.15 -0.73 -12.93
N GLU A 72 -5.60 -0.34 -14.12
CA GLU A 72 -5.80 1.06 -14.45
C GLU A 72 -7.11 1.60 -13.88
N LYS A 73 -7.96 0.72 -13.35
CA LYS A 73 -9.17 1.15 -12.66
C LYS A 73 -8.78 1.73 -11.33
N ASP A 74 -9.11 2.97 -11.13
CA ASP A 74 -8.49 3.75 -10.08
C ASP A 74 -9.41 4.83 -9.56
N SER A 75 -9.66 4.80 -8.27
CA SER A 75 -10.39 5.86 -7.57
C SER A 75 -9.93 5.87 -6.12
N TYR A 76 -10.12 6.99 -5.46
CA TYR A 76 -9.74 7.11 -4.06
C TYR A 76 -10.49 6.07 -3.20
N SER A 77 -11.79 5.94 -3.40
CA SER A 77 -12.61 4.99 -2.63
C SER A 77 -12.14 3.57 -2.80
N LEU A 78 -11.91 3.16 -4.05
CA LEU A 78 -11.42 1.82 -4.34
C LEU A 78 -10.04 1.59 -3.71
N ARG A 79 -9.14 2.57 -3.84
CA ARG A 79 -7.79 2.43 -3.29
C ARG A 79 -7.83 2.35 -1.77
N LEU A 80 -8.69 3.12 -1.13
CA LEU A 80 -8.84 3.08 0.33
C LEU A 80 -9.34 1.71 0.78
N GLU A 81 -10.31 1.14 0.07
CA GLU A 81 -10.79 -0.21 0.37
C GLU A 81 -9.69 -1.25 0.20
N GLN A 82 -8.94 -1.15 -0.90
CA GLN A 82 -7.85 -2.09 -1.17
C GLN A 82 -6.79 -2.03 -0.08
N LEU A 83 -6.35 -0.84 0.30
CA LEU A 83 -5.34 -0.68 1.35
C LEU A 83 -5.87 -1.16 2.70
N THR A 84 -7.09 -0.82 3.04
CA THR A 84 -7.69 -1.26 4.29
C THR A 84 -7.71 -2.79 4.38
N ALA A 85 -8.17 -3.45 3.32
CA ALA A 85 -8.23 -4.90 3.30
C ALA A 85 -6.86 -5.54 3.36
N LEU A 86 -5.89 -5.01 2.61
CA LEU A 86 -4.54 -5.55 2.57
C LEU A 86 -3.83 -5.40 3.91
N PHE A 87 -3.94 -4.23 4.54
CA PHE A 87 -3.32 -4.01 5.85
C PHE A 87 -3.97 -4.87 6.92
N LEU A 88 -5.25 -5.12 6.82
CA LEU A 88 -5.94 -6.00 7.76
C LEU A 88 -5.43 -7.44 7.61
N LYS A 89 -5.30 -7.93 6.37
CA LYS A 89 -4.75 -9.24 6.11
C LYS A 89 -3.29 -9.36 6.56
N ALA A 90 -2.55 -8.28 6.45
CA ALA A 90 -1.14 -8.24 6.86
C ALA A 90 -0.99 -8.11 8.37
N LYS A 91 -2.09 -7.94 9.10
CA LYS A 91 -2.11 -7.74 10.55
C LYS A 91 -1.28 -6.53 10.96
N MET A 92 -1.34 -5.48 10.17
CA MET A 92 -0.57 -4.26 10.42
C MET A 92 -1.32 -3.22 11.25
N TYR A 93 -2.60 -3.41 11.51
CA TYR A 93 -3.33 -2.47 12.34
C TYR A 93 -2.96 -2.67 13.81
N ASN A 94 -2.87 -1.56 14.54
CA ASN A 94 -2.73 -1.61 15.98
C ASN A 94 -4.02 -2.13 16.59
N ASP A 95 -3.91 -2.98 17.60
CA ASP A 95 -5.08 -3.54 18.27
C ASP A 95 -5.97 -2.44 18.83
N GLU A 96 -5.39 -1.36 19.33
CA GLU A 96 -6.12 -0.23 19.89
C GLU A 96 -6.91 0.54 18.84
N ALA A 97 -6.58 0.40 17.58
CA ALA A 97 -7.25 1.09 16.48
C ALA A 97 -8.42 0.31 15.92
N LEU A 98 -8.59 -0.91 16.35
CA LEU A 98 -9.69 -1.79 15.91
C LEU A 98 -10.90 -1.69 16.91
#